data_94627f0c04fb84a0fdf1ea5cbe492367
#
_entry.id   94627f0c04fb84a0fdf1ea5cbe492367
#
_cell.length_a   1.000
_cell.length_b   1.000
_cell.length_c   1.000
_cell.angle_alpha   90.00
_cell.angle_beta   90.00
_cell.angle_gamma   90.00
#
_symmetry.space_group_name_H-M   'P 1'
#
loop_
_entity.id
_entity.type
_entity.pdbx_description
1 polymer ?
#
loop_
_entity_poly.entity_id
_entity_poly.type
_entity_poly.pdbx_seq_one_letter_code
_entity_poly.pdbx_strand_id
1 'polypeptide(L)'
;MLFEPYQDELQFIEQIHKYNEREYTVIRLTDTMLSKSIIDANVFVQDVLKKYGLMDYQSLKKGEKKKLDAMLYIGEEKFETTMSCYRANARGDERFWIYGRQFKESFHSGDLMYISVDPSSRRVININVSRGILSDEDLAKIFGQDKIKEALSRLIPKVKEIASKGYHPNSKGIGKISPKDAGDTLENLLGIKTNNSQKADFEDLIELKSKTSKTLDTLFTLRPKFEGTPVAEFESNDRNRVSAFARLYGYESDKHPGMNSLYITSGSEMSPQNNQKFYLDVNENDRTVEIRRHENDTSQRVAYWYFEDLEKELHLKHPATLWVKAESKMNGDIAEFKYTEAELTRSPQFMTFISLIKLGVVTYDWRGYTSKEGKYEGKNHGNAWRVKNKHRNQLFGSSEVIELI
;
A
#
# COMPACT_ATOMS: atom_id res chain seq x y z
N MET A 1 12.92 14.38 9.99
CA MET A 1 14.04 13.77 9.26
C MET A 1 13.62 12.35 8.99
N LEU A 2 13.40 11.99 7.71
CA LEU A 2 13.14 10.60 7.33
C LEU A 2 14.43 9.83 7.61
N PHE A 3 14.32 8.84 8.46
CA PHE A 3 15.41 7.99 8.86
C PHE A 3 15.61 6.90 7.78
N GLU A 4 16.84 6.74 7.30
CA GLU A 4 17.20 5.67 6.36
C GLU A 4 18.00 4.58 7.09
N PRO A 5 17.57 3.29 6.99
CA PRO A 5 18.38 2.18 7.47
C PRO A 5 19.73 2.10 6.73
N TYR A 6 20.76 1.58 7.39
CA TYR A 6 21.98 1.20 6.69
C TYR A 6 21.73 -0.01 5.78
N GLN A 7 22.60 -0.27 4.82
CA GLN A 7 22.38 -1.28 3.80
C GLN A 7 22.22 -2.71 4.36
N ASP A 8 22.98 -3.05 5.39
CA ASP A 8 22.91 -4.33 6.12
C ASP A 8 21.61 -4.45 6.92
N GLU A 9 21.19 -3.38 7.58
CA GLU A 9 19.93 -3.31 8.29
C GLU A 9 18.73 -3.45 7.32
N LEU A 10 18.81 -2.81 6.16
CA LEU A 10 17.78 -2.90 5.13
C LEU A 10 17.61 -4.34 4.63
N GLN A 11 18.71 -5.03 4.35
CA GLN A 11 18.69 -6.44 3.93
C GLN A 11 18.02 -7.34 4.97
N PHE A 12 18.30 -7.11 6.26
CA PHE A 12 17.66 -7.88 7.32
C PHE A 12 16.17 -7.53 7.48
N ILE A 13 15.79 -6.25 7.36
CA ILE A 13 14.39 -5.84 7.34
C ILE A 13 13.65 -6.50 6.17
N GLU A 14 14.24 -6.54 4.99
CA GLU A 14 13.68 -7.24 3.82
C GLU A 14 13.51 -8.74 4.07
N GLN A 15 14.45 -9.39 4.78
CA GLN A 15 14.30 -10.78 5.20
C GLN A 15 13.13 -10.97 6.17
N ILE A 16 13.01 -10.09 7.19
CA ILE A 16 11.87 -10.12 8.13
C ILE A 16 10.55 -10.00 7.37
N HIS A 17 10.48 -9.14 6.35
CA HIS A 17 9.25 -8.92 5.58
C HIS A 17 8.82 -10.09 4.70
N LYS A 18 9.67 -11.09 4.50
CA LYS A 18 9.24 -12.36 3.88
C LYS A 18 8.30 -13.16 4.78
N TYR A 19 8.36 -12.92 6.09
CA TYR A 19 7.58 -13.62 7.11
C TYR A 19 6.57 -12.71 7.80
N ASN A 20 6.90 -11.42 7.99
CA ASN A 20 6.03 -10.46 8.66
C ASN A 20 5.14 -9.71 7.67
N GLU A 21 3.87 -10.08 7.62
CA GLU A 21 2.82 -9.38 6.88
C GLU A 21 2.16 -8.27 7.73
N ARG A 22 2.62 -8.06 8.97
CA ARG A 22 2.04 -7.11 9.93
C ARG A 22 2.72 -5.77 9.83
N GLU A 23 2.02 -4.74 10.32
CA GLU A 23 2.62 -3.41 10.45
C GLU A 23 3.81 -3.43 11.40
N TYR A 24 4.75 -2.57 11.11
CA TYR A 24 5.96 -2.38 11.89
C TYR A 24 6.40 -0.92 11.86
N THR A 25 7.33 -0.60 12.73
CA THR A 25 8.10 0.65 12.69
C THR A 25 9.53 0.41 13.13
N VAL A 26 10.39 1.37 12.86
CA VAL A 26 11.79 1.31 13.29
C VAL A 26 12.17 2.58 14.06
N ILE A 27 13.03 2.41 15.04
CA ILE A 27 13.58 3.52 15.84
C ILE A 27 15.09 3.40 15.89
N ARG A 28 15.81 4.45 15.46
CA ARG A 28 17.25 4.60 15.71
C ARG A 28 17.45 5.05 17.15
N LEU A 29 18.11 4.24 17.94
CA LEU A 29 18.40 4.54 19.33
C LEU A 29 19.50 5.59 19.46
N THR A 30 19.37 6.47 20.44
CA THR A 30 20.35 7.53 20.74
C THR A 30 20.86 7.39 22.16
N ASP A 31 22.05 7.97 22.44
CA ASP A 31 22.62 8.04 23.81
C ASP A 31 21.63 8.63 24.81
N THR A 32 20.90 9.66 24.38
CA THR A 32 19.90 10.32 25.24
C THR A 32 18.74 9.39 25.61
N MET A 33 18.26 8.59 24.66
CA MET A 33 17.19 7.61 24.90
C MET A 33 17.64 6.55 25.89
N LEU A 34 18.82 6.01 25.70
CA LEU A 34 19.34 4.93 26.54
C LEU A 34 19.73 5.42 27.95
N SER A 35 20.45 6.54 28.06
CA SER A 35 20.89 7.09 29.35
C SER A 35 19.71 7.55 30.22
N LYS A 36 18.68 8.14 29.61
CA LYS A 36 17.48 8.59 30.35
C LYS A 36 16.43 7.49 30.52
N SER A 37 16.61 6.35 29.89
CA SER A 37 15.59 5.28 29.84
C SER A 37 14.22 5.80 29.33
N ILE A 38 14.26 6.60 28.26
CA ILE A 38 13.09 7.25 27.67
C ILE A 38 13.20 7.18 26.15
N ILE A 39 12.20 6.61 25.51
CA ILE A 39 12.05 6.61 24.05
C ILE A 39 10.71 7.30 23.72
N ASP A 40 10.73 8.28 22.83
CA ASP A 40 9.53 8.96 22.41
C ASP A 40 8.71 8.02 21.50
N ALA A 41 7.43 7.83 21.82
CA ALA A 41 6.51 7.07 21.02
C ALA A 41 6.02 7.97 19.88
N ASN A 42 6.76 7.99 18.77
CA ASN A 42 6.33 8.71 17.57
C ASN A 42 5.02 8.13 17.01
N VAL A 43 4.41 8.82 16.08
CA VAL A 43 3.11 8.45 15.49
C VAL A 43 3.10 7.00 14.96
N PHE A 44 4.21 6.52 14.40
CA PHE A 44 4.29 5.16 13.86
C PHE A 44 4.26 4.08 14.94
N VAL A 45 4.95 4.29 16.07
CA VAL A 45 4.85 3.39 17.25
C VAL A 45 3.43 3.38 17.79
N GLN A 46 2.82 4.56 17.91
CA GLN A 46 1.44 4.69 18.39
C GLN A 46 0.47 3.94 17.48
N ASP A 47 0.60 4.12 16.16
CA ASP A 47 -0.27 3.49 15.16
C ASP A 47 -0.12 1.96 15.17
N VAL A 48 1.10 1.42 15.20
CA VAL A 48 1.34 -0.03 15.28
C VAL A 48 0.67 -0.61 16.54
N LEU A 49 0.86 -0.02 17.71
CA LEU A 49 0.29 -0.52 18.95
C LEU A 49 -1.25 -0.39 18.99
N LYS A 50 -1.78 0.69 18.45
CA LYS A 50 -3.23 0.96 18.38
C LYS A 50 -3.92 0.02 17.42
N LYS A 51 -3.37 -0.20 16.23
CA LYS A 51 -3.92 -1.08 15.20
C LYS A 51 -4.19 -2.49 15.73
N TYR A 52 -3.29 -3.01 16.53
CA TYR A 52 -3.43 -4.35 17.12
C TYR A 52 -4.11 -4.34 18.50
N GLY A 53 -4.68 -3.21 18.92
CA GLY A 53 -5.43 -3.10 20.17
C GLY A 53 -4.61 -3.30 21.45
N LEU A 54 -3.27 -3.15 21.36
CA LEU A 54 -2.40 -3.27 22.53
C LEU A 54 -2.44 -2.00 23.35
N MET A 55 -2.32 -0.83 22.70
CA MET A 55 -2.20 0.46 23.35
C MET A 55 -2.79 1.56 22.47
N ASP A 56 -3.60 2.44 23.07
CA ASP A 56 -3.99 3.72 22.50
C ASP A 56 -3.53 4.83 23.45
N TYR A 57 -2.55 5.61 23.04
CA TYR A 57 -1.98 6.69 23.84
C TYR A 57 -2.99 7.80 24.13
N GLN A 58 -3.99 8.00 23.25
CA GLN A 58 -5.05 8.99 23.46
C GLN A 58 -5.96 8.62 24.63
N SER A 59 -6.00 7.35 25.02
CA SER A 59 -6.77 6.87 26.18
C SER A 59 -6.09 7.14 27.52
N LEU A 60 -4.79 7.47 27.53
CA LEU A 60 -4.03 7.74 28.75
C LEU A 60 -4.14 9.21 29.18
N LYS A 61 -4.30 9.43 30.46
CA LYS A 61 -4.09 10.75 31.08
C LYS A 61 -2.62 11.01 31.31
N LYS A 62 -2.25 12.27 31.53
CA LYS A 62 -0.88 12.64 31.95
C LYS A 62 -0.48 11.87 33.19
N GLY A 63 0.71 11.29 33.19
CA GLY A 63 1.26 10.48 34.25
C GLY A 63 0.79 9.03 34.30
N GLU A 64 -0.22 8.66 33.52
CA GLU A 64 -0.67 7.28 33.42
C GLU A 64 0.29 6.45 32.57
N LYS A 65 0.37 5.16 32.89
CA LYS A 65 1.18 4.18 32.21
C LYS A 65 0.44 2.86 32.07
N LYS A 66 0.73 2.17 30.97
CA LYS A 66 0.29 0.80 30.70
C LYS A 66 1.51 -0.07 30.40
N LYS A 67 1.55 -1.26 30.97
CA LYS A 67 2.60 -2.25 30.67
C LYS A 67 2.05 -3.25 29.65
N LEU A 68 2.88 -3.55 28.66
CA LEU A 68 2.62 -4.51 27.61
C LEU A 68 3.66 -5.63 27.70
N ASP A 69 3.24 -6.86 27.53
CA ASP A 69 4.18 -7.97 27.37
C ASP A 69 4.95 -7.81 26.06
N ALA A 70 6.24 -8.06 26.11
CA ALA A 70 7.11 -7.86 24.98
C ALA A 70 8.14 -8.97 24.85
N MET A 71 8.58 -9.21 23.63
CA MET A 71 9.72 -10.05 23.28
C MET A 71 10.85 -9.19 22.74
N LEU A 72 12.06 -9.55 23.08
CA LEU A 72 13.28 -8.93 22.62
C LEU A 72 14.13 -9.96 21.90
N TYR A 73 14.52 -9.67 20.67
CA TYR A 73 15.36 -10.53 19.83
C TYR A 73 16.65 -9.80 19.48
N ILE A 74 17.79 -10.47 19.73
CA ILE A 74 19.14 -9.94 19.52
C ILE A 74 19.99 -11.06 18.92
N GLY A 75 20.15 -11.07 17.59
CA GLY A 75 20.67 -12.25 16.92
C GLY A 75 19.79 -13.47 17.23
N GLU A 76 20.41 -14.59 17.59
CA GLU A 76 19.69 -15.84 17.93
C GLU A 76 19.08 -15.83 19.34
N GLU A 77 19.40 -14.84 20.17
CA GLU A 77 18.91 -14.77 21.54
C GLU A 77 17.53 -14.13 21.61
N LYS A 78 16.66 -14.66 22.50
CA LYS A 78 15.33 -14.13 22.76
C LYS A 78 15.04 -14.01 24.24
N PHE A 79 14.40 -12.92 24.63
CA PHE A 79 14.06 -12.63 26.03
C PHE A 79 12.62 -12.15 26.15
N GLU A 80 11.92 -12.68 27.15
CA GLU A 80 10.65 -12.10 27.58
C GLU A 80 10.93 -10.81 28.38
N THR A 81 10.16 -9.78 28.11
CA THR A 81 10.33 -8.48 28.77
C THR A 81 8.99 -7.74 28.83
N THR A 82 9.04 -6.50 29.30
CA THR A 82 7.90 -5.61 29.40
C THR A 82 8.21 -4.28 28.73
N MET A 83 7.31 -3.82 27.89
CA MET A 83 7.30 -2.46 27.35
C MET A 83 6.34 -1.61 28.17
N SER A 84 6.81 -0.55 28.79
CA SER A 84 5.97 0.42 29.52
C SER A 84 5.69 1.61 28.62
N CYS A 85 4.43 1.78 28.24
CA CYS A 85 3.92 2.92 27.49
C CYS A 85 3.30 3.92 28.46
N TYR A 86 3.60 5.21 28.33
CA TYR A 86 3.11 6.24 29.28
C TYR A 86 3.04 7.62 28.65
N ARG A 87 2.23 8.49 29.25
CA ARG A 87 2.25 9.93 28.97
C ARG A 87 2.99 10.67 30.07
N ALA A 88 4.00 11.47 29.68
CA ALA A 88 4.86 12.18 30.61
C ALA A 88 4.05 13.18 31.48
N ASN A 89 4.40 13.28 32.77
CA ASN A 89 3.72 14.16 33.72
C ASN A 89 3.75 15.64 33.31
N ALA A 90 4.91 16.12 32.86
CA ALA A 90 5.11 17.56 32.62
C ALA A 90 4.37 18.04 31.36
N ARG A 91 4.73 17.50 30.20
CA ARG A 91 4.19 17.95 28.89
C ARG A 91 3.10 17.05 28.32
N GLY A 92 2.99 15.82 28.84
CA GLY A 92 2.04 14.82 28.33
C GLY A 92 2.53 14.10 27.09
N ASP A 93 3.86 14.19 26.79
CA ASP A 93 4.47 13.52 25.64
C ASP A 93 4.28 12.00 25.76
N GLU A 94 3.97 11.37 24.65
CA GLU A 94 3.83 9.93 24.51
C GLU A 94 5.20 9.28 24.47
N ARG A 95 5.43 8.33 25.38
CA ARG A 95 6.73 7.70 25.59
C ARG A 95 6.60 6.23 25.90
N PHE A 96 7.69 5.50 25.72
CA PHE A 96 7.82 4.13 26.19
C PHE A 96 9.24 3.82 26.67
N TRP A 97 9.36 2.70 27.37
CA TRP A 97 10.62 2.11 27.75
C TRP A 97 10.51 0.59 27.81
N ILE A 98 11.56 -0.12 27.38
CA ILE A 98 11.65 -1.58 27.46
C ILE A 98 12.46 -1.93 28.70
N TYR A 99 11.86 -2.73 29.59
CA TYR A 99 12.52 -3.15 30.82
C TYR A 99 13.48 -4.31 30.56
N GLY A 100 14.41 -4.49 31.51
CA GLY A 100 15.32 -5.61 31.53
C GLY A 100 16.78 -5.23 31.31
N ARG A 101 17.63 -6.03 31.94
CA ARG A 101 19.09 -5.90 31.83
C ARG A 101 19.54 -6.13 30.39
N GLN A 102 18.94 -7.12 29.74
CA GLN A 102 19.25 -7.52 28.36
C GLN A 102 19.09 -6.34 27.38
N PHE A 103 18.01 -5.55 27.50
CA PHE A 103 17.83 -4.38 26.65
C PHE A 103 18.99 -3.38 26.81
N LYS A 104 19.38 -3.09 28.05
CA LYS A 104 20.45 -2.13 28.34
C LYS A 104 21.84 -2.62 27.91
N GLU A 105 22.08 -3.93 27.98
CA GLU A 105 23.38 -4.52 27.63
C GLU A 105 23.55 -4.76 26.14
N SER A 106 22.47 -4.96 25.43
CA SER A 106 22.49 -5.43 24.04
C SER A 106 22.04 -4.40 23.00
N PHE A 107 21.44 -3.28 23.43
CA PHE A 107 21.10 -2.15 22.57
C PHE A 107 21.98 -0.95 22.87
N HIS A 108 22.62 -0.43 21.85
CA HIS A 108 23.55 0.68 21.94
C HIS A 108 23.08 1.88 21.12
N SER A 109 23.68 3.03 21.38
CA SER A 109 23.46 4.20 20.55
C SER A 109 23.85 3.93 19.10
N GLY A 110 22.97 4.31 18.18
CA GLY A 110 23.14 4.01 16.77
C GLY A 110 22.47 2.70 16.31
N ASP A 111 22.07 1.81 17.21
CA ASP A 111 21.34 0.60 16.83
C ASP A 111 19.93 0.93 16.33
N LEU A 112 19.45 0.19 15.36
CA LEU A 112 18.10 0.26 14.82
C LEU A 112 17.25 -0.81 15.47
N MET A 113 16.20 -0.39 16.16
CA MET A 113 15.20 -1.28 16.75
C MET A 113 13.99 -1.36 15.85
N TYR A 114 13.66 -2.58 15.41
CA TYR A 114 12.44 -2.91 14.69
C TYR A 114 11.34 -3.30 15.70
N ILE A 115 10.16 -2.71 15.55
CA ILE A 115 9.01 -2.92 16.44
C ILE A 115 7.83 -3.40 15.61
N SER A 116 7.26 -4.54 15.99
CA SER A 116 6.01 -5.08 15.45
C SER A 116 5.18 -5.70 16.58
N VAL A 117 4.10 -6.39 16.25
CA VAL A 117 3.20 -6.99 17.23
C VAL A 117 2.87 -8.43 16.83
N ASP A 118 2.83 -9.32 17.80
CA ASP A 118 2.16 -10.61 17.66
C ASP A 118 0.73 -10.52 18.21
N PRO A 119 -0.30 -10.42 17.34
CA PRO A 119 -1.69 -10.29 17.78
C PRO A 119 -2.20 -11.55 18.51
N SER A 120 -1.63 -12.73 18.21
CA SER A 120 -2.05 -14.01 18.79
C SER A 120 -1.67 -14.10 20.26
N SER A 121 -0.44 -13.76 20.59
CA SER A 121 0.05 -13.71 21.98
C SER A 121 -0.16 -12.33 22.63
N ARG A 122 -0.63 -11.31 21.88
CA ARG A 122 -0.77 -9.91 22.31
C ARG A 122 0.54 -9.31 22.86
N ARG A 123 1.67 -9.66 22.24
CA ARG A 123 3.02 -9.22 22.63
C ARG A 123 3.61 -8.24 21.62
N VAL A 124 4.35 -7.27 22.13
CA VAL A 124 5.20 -6.40 21.30
C VAL A 124 6.46 -7.16 20.94
N ILE A 125 6.83 -7.17 19.67
CA ILE A 125 8.06 -7.77 19.14
C ILE A 125 9.07 -6.66 18.92
N ASN A 126 10.25 -6.79 19.53
CA ASN A 126 11.37 -5.86 19.37
C ASN A 126 12.58 -6.64 18.87
N ILE A 127 13.11 -6.26 17.70
CA ILE A 127 14.28 -6.91 17.08
C ILE A 127 15.39 -5.87 16.93
N ASN A 128 16.60 -6.19 17.38
CA ASN A 128 17.79 -5.38 17.07
C ASN A 128 18.27 -5.75 15.66
N VAL A 129 17.97 -4.92 14.67
CA VAL A 129 18.33 -5.22 13.27
C VAL A 129 19.75 -4.76 12.90
N SER A 130 20.43 -4.04 13.78
CA SER A 130 21.83 -3.66 13.62
C SER A 130 22.81 -4.72 14.14
N ARG A 131 22.33 -5.68 14.95
CA ARG A 131 23.20 -6.63 15.67
C ARG A 131 22.67 -8.06 15.56
N GLY A 132 23.16 -8.74 14.56
CA GLY A 132 22.80 -10.14 14.31
C GLY A 132 21.59 -10.29 13.41
N ILE A 133 21.48 -11.48 12.83
CA ILE A 133 20.42 -11.86 11.89
C ILE A 133 19.68 -13.06 12.51
N LEU A 134 18.35 -13.02 12.48
CA LEU A 134 17.53 -14.18 12.81
C LEU A 134 17.51 -15.15 11.63
N SER A 135 17.53 -16.44 11.93
CA SER A 135 17.37 -17.46 10.89
C SER A 135 15.96 -17.42 10.30
N ASP A 136 15.79 -17.95 9.09
CA ASP A 136 14.48 -18.14 8.47
C ASP A 136 13.55 -19.00 9.35
N GLU A 137 14.12 -19.98 10.08
CA GLU A 137 13.37 -20.83 11.01
C GLU A 137 12.84 -20.03 12.22
N ASP A 138 13.65 -19.12 12.77
CA ASP A 138 13.23 -18.27 13.90
C ASP A 138 12.24 -17.21 13.45
N LEU A 139 12.42 -16.62 12.28
CA LEU A 139 11.44 -15.71 11.68
C LEU A 139 10.10 -16.41 11.45
N ALA A 140 10.11 -17.64 10.96
CA ALA A 140 8.90 -18.45 10.80
C ALA A 140 8.21 -18.77 12.15
N LYS A 141 8.98 -18.99 13.22
CA LYS A 141 8.42 -19.17 14.58
C LYS A 141 7.79 -17.88 15.13
N ILE A 142 8.37 -16.73 14.81
CA ILE A 142 7.90 -15.41 15.30
C ILE A 142 6.68 -14.94 14.51
N PHE A 143 6.72 -15.01 13.20
CA PHE A 143 5.74 -14.39 12.30
C PHE A 143 4.82 -15.37 11.57
N GLY A 144 5.15 -16.65 11.53
CA GLY A 144 4.45 -17.69 10.79
C GLY A 144 5.17 -18.11 9.51
N GLN A 145 4.67 -19.16 8.86
CA GLN A 145 5.22 -19.67 7.61
C GLN A 145 5.03 -18.65 6.47
N ASP A 146 6.00 -18.58 5.57
CA ASP A 146 5.90 -17.76 4.36
C ASP A 146 4.95 -18.41 3.33
N LYS A 147 3.65 -18.16 3.48
CA LYS A 147 2.61 -18.65 2.55
C LYS A 147 2.81 -18.13 1.12
N ILE A 148 3.37 -16.93 0.98
CA ILE A 148 3.65 -16.34 -0.33
C ILE A 148 4.76 -17.16 -1.02
N LYS A 149 5.82 -17.58 -0.29
CA LYS A 149 6.87 -18.44 -0.83
C LYS A 149 6.31 -19.78 -1.34
N GLU A 150 5.38 -20.36 -0.58
CA GLU A 150 4.70 -21.60 -1.01
C GLU A 150 3.85 -21.38 -2.27
N ALA A 151 3.08 -20.30 -2.33
CA ALA A 151 2.28 -19.96 -3.52
C ALA A 151 3.18 -19.66 -4.74
N LEU A 152 4.30 -18.95 -4.54
CA LEU A 152 5.29 -18.69 -5.58
C LEU A 152 5.92 -19.99 -6.13
N SER A 153 6.19 -20.98 -5.28
CA SER A 153 6.73 -22.27 -5.73
C SER A 153 5.81 -23.00 -6.70
N ARG A 154 4.50 -22.72 -6.66
CA ARG A 154 3.50 -23.23 -7.59
C ARG A 154 3.26 -22.33 -8.81
N LEU A 155 3.40 -21.01 -8.65
CA LEU A 155 3.13 -20.02 -9.70
C LEU A 155 4.31 -19.86 -10.67
N ILE A 156 5.53 -19.65 -10.15
CA ILE A 156 6.69 -19.29 -10.96
C ILE A 156 7.02 -20.35 -12.04
N PRO A 157 6.98 -21.67 -11.76
CA PRO A 157 7.21 -22.68 -12.80
C PRO A 157 6.19 -22.57 -13.95
N LYS A 158 4.92 -22.27 -13.66
CA LYS A 158 3.89 -22.10 -14.69
C LYS A 158 4.13 -20.84 -15.54
N VAL A 159 4.51 -19.74 -14.91
CA VAL A 159 4.82 -18.49 -15.64
C VAL A 159 6.05 -18.68 -16.52
N LYS A 160 7.10 -19.38 -16.05
CA LYS A 160 8.29 -19.74 -16.84
C LYS A 160 7.94 -20.66 -18.00
N GLU A 161 7.08 -21.65 -17.81
CA GLU A 161 6.59 -22.52 -18.89
C GLU A 161 5.86 -21.70 -19.97
N ILE A 162 5.00 -20.77 -19.58
CA ILE A 162 4.31 -19.88 -20.51
C ILE A 162 5.32 -19.02 -21.26
N ALA A 163 6.28 -18.40 -20.56
CA ALA A 163 7.31 -17.55 -21.16
C ALA A 163 8.17 -18.31 -22.18
N SER A 164 8.55 -19.55 -21.87
CA SER A 164 9.38 -20.41 -22.74
C SER A 164 8.71 -20.79 -24.08
N LYS A 165 7.36 -20.77 -24.13
CA LYS A 165 6.59 -21.04 -25.35
C LYS A 165 6.54 -19.86 -26.33
N GLY A 166 7.08 -18.70 -25.96
CA GLY A 166 7.16 -17.53 -26.83
C GLY A 166 5.87 -16.71 -26.87
N TYR A 167 5.36 -16.47 -28.09
CA TYR A 167 4.15 -15.64 -28.27
C TYR A 167 2.86 -16.45 -28.13
N HIS A 168 1.91 -15.89 -27.37
CA HIS A 168 0.58 -16.45 -27.13
C HIS A 168 -0.49 -15.56 -27.76
N PRO A 169 -1.50 -16.10 -28.43
CA PRO A 169 -2.59 -15.30 -28.99
C PRO A 169 -3.42 -14.64 -27.88
N ASN A 170 -3.92 -13.44 -28.17
CA ASN A 170 -4.82 -12.72 -27.26
C ASN A 170 -6.03 -13.61 -26.90
N SER A 171 -6.26 -13.82 -25.63
CA SER A 171 -7.38 -14.63 -25.14
C SER A 171 -8.76 -14.12 -25.58
N LYS A 172 -8.87 -12.85 -26.01
CA LYS A 172 -10.09 -12.25 -26.57
C LYS A 172 -10.25 -12.47 -28.07
N GLY A 173 -9.25 -13.05 -28.75
CA GLY A 173 -9.25 -13.27 -30.18
C GLY A 173 -9.02 -12.01 -31.01
N ILE A 174 -9.74 -11.89 -32.14
CA ILE A 174 -9.62 -10.77 -33.10
C ILE A 174 -10.14 -9.48 -32.49
N GLY A 175 -9.44 -8.37 -32.74
CA GLY A 175 -9.90 -7.05 -32.34
C GLY A 175 -8.78 -6.06 -32.02
N LYS A 176 -9.17 -4.83 -31.67
CA LYS A 176 -8.24 -3.77 -31.28
C LYS A 176 -7.63 -4.10 -29.92
N ILE A 177 -6.30 -4.01 -29.84
CA ILE A 177 -5.56 -4.22 -28.59
C ILE A 177 -6.02 -3.24 -27.50
N SER A 178 -6.37 -3.78 -26.35
CA SER A 178 -6.68 -3.04 -25.13
C SER A 178 -5.47 -3.12 -24.17
N PRO A 179 -5.21 -2.08 -23.36
CA PRO A 179 -4.09 -2.11 -22.38
C PRO A 179 -4.11 -3.26 -21.38
N LYS A 180 -5.27 -3.87 -21.15
CA LYS A 180 -5.43 -5.00 -20.23
C LYS A 180 -5.26 -6.38 -20.86
N ASP A 181 -5.21 -6.47 -22.19
CA ASP A 181 -5.25 -7.77 -22.89
C ASP A 181 -4.04 -8.66 -22.57
N ALA A 182 -2.88 -8.08 -22.32
CA ALA A 182 -1.70 -8.83 -21.91
C ALA A 182 -1.90 -9.47 -20.52
N GLY A 183 -2.57 -8.79 -19.58
CA GLY A 183 -2.94 -9.33 -18.28
C GLY A 183 -4.00 -10.41 -18.40
N ASP A 184 -5.12 -10.10 -19.07
CA ASP A 184 -6.21 -11.06 -19.27
C ASP A 184 -5.72 -12.35 -19.95
N THR A 185 -4.75 -12.25 -20.88
CA THR A 185 -4.17 -13.41 -21.54
C THR A 185 -3.28 -14.24 -20.61
N LEU A 186 -2.44 -13.59 -19.78
CA LEU A 186 -1.62 -14.30 -18.80
C LEU A 186 -2.50 -15.04 -17.77
N GLU A 187 -3.51 -14.36 -17.22
CA GLU A 187 -4.45 -14.98 -16.28
C GLU A 187 -5.17 -16.19 -16.90
N ASN A 188 -5.62 -16.06 -18.17
CA ASN A 188 -6.26 -17.16 -18.89
C ASN A 188 -5.30 -18.36 -19.06
N LEU A 189 -4.04 -18.12 -19.46
CA LEU A 189 -3.00 -19.17 -19.60
C LEU A 189 -2.69 -19.86 -18.28
N LEU A 190 -2.78 -19.15 -17.16
CA LEU A 190 -2.62 -19.69 -15.81
C LEU A 190 -3.88 -20.43 -15.29
N GLY A 191 -4.98 -20.39 -16.06
CA GLY A 191 -6.26 -20.98 -15.66
C GLY A 191 -7.02 -20.16 -14.60
N ILE A 192 -6.65 -18.90 -14.42
CA ILE A 192 -7.31 -17.98 -13.48
C ILE A 192 -8.55 -17.42 -14.18
N LYS A 193 -9.72 -17.62 -13.55
CA LYS A 193 -10.98 -17.08 -14.08
C LYS A 193 -11.05 -15.59 -13.77
N THR A 194 -11.33 -14.80 -14.80
CA THR A 194 -11.61 -13.37 -14.64
C THR A 194 -12.77 -13.19 -13.64
N ASN A 195 -12.52 -12.46 -12.58
CA ASN A 195 -13.50 -12.15 -11.54
C ASN A 195 -13.40 -10.67 -11.14
N ASN A 196 -14.35 -10.20 -10.34
CA ASN A 196 -14.35 -8.86 -9.75
C ASN A 196 -13.89 -8.90 -8.28
N SER A 197 -13.03 -9.85 -7.91
CA SER A 197 -12.51 -9.97 -6.55
C SER A 197 -11.63 -8.76 -6.20
N GLN A 198 -11.77 -8.28 -4.99
CA GLN A 198 -10.84 -7.30 -4.41
C GLN A 198 -9.54 -7.96 -3.91
N LYS A 199 -9.52 -9.28 -3.76
CA LYS A 199 -8.35 -10.04 -3.34
C LYS A 199 -7.38 -10.25 -4.51
N ALA A 200 -6.15 -10.62 -4.18
CA ALA A 200 -5.11 -10.98 -5.15
C ALA A 200 -5.50 -12.18 -6.03
N ASP A 201 -5.00 -12.21 -7.27
CA ASP A 201 -5.49 -13.09 -8.34
C ASP A 201 -5.13 -14.58 -8.14
N PHE A 202 -3.94 -14.86 -7.59
CA PHE A 202 -3.47 -16.23 -7.37
C PHE A 202 -3.49 -16.61 -5.89
N GLU A 203 -4.35 -17.56 -5.54
CA GLU A 203 -4.55 -18.09 -4.18
C GLU A 203 -4.87 -17.02 -3.11
N ASP A 204 -5.44 -15.87 -3.50
CA ASP A 204 -5.67 -14.70 -2.65
C ASP A 204 -4.35 -14.09 -2.07
N LEU A 205 -3.18 -14.49 -2.57
CA LEU A 205 -1.85 -14.13 -2.03
C LEU A 205 -0.97 -13.36 -3.00
N ILE A 206 -1.12 -13.58 -4.32
CA ILE A 206 -0.26 -12.97 -5.32
C ILE A 206 -1.12 -12.30 -6.39
N GLU A 207 -1.03 -10.98 -6.47
CA GLU A 207 -1.62 -10.19 -7.53
C GLU A 207 -0.80 -10.34 -8.80
N LEU A 208 -1.46 -10.47 -9.95
CA LEU A 208 -0.81 -10.53 -11.25
C LEU A 208 -1.02 -9.22 -12.02
N LYS A 209 0.05 -8.62 -12.46
CA LYS A 209 0.02 -7.42 -13.30
C LYS A 209 0.88 -7.64 -14.53
N SER A 210 0.29 -7.56 -15.73
CA SER A 210 1.06 -7.61 -16.96
C SER A 210 0.73 -6.45 -17.88
N LYS A 211 1.75 -5.91 -18.52
CA LYS A 211 1.61 -4.82 -19.49
C LYS A 211 2.76 -4.77 -20.49
N THR A 212 2.48 -4.16 -21.63
CA THR A 212 3.44 -3.99 -22.73
C THR A 212 4.14 -2.63 -22.73
N SER A 213 3.76 -1.70 -21.85
CA SER A 213 4.26 -0.32 -21.83
C SER A 213 4.70 0.14 -20.44
N LYS A 214 5.58 1.14 -20.39
CA LYS A 214 6.05 1.78 -19.15
C LYS A 214 5.10 2.88 -18.62
N THR A 215 3.80 2.70 -18.76
CA THR A 215 2.79 3.64 -18.23
C THR A 215 2.63 3.51 -16.72
N LEU A 216 1.75 4.32 -16.13
CA LEU A 216 1.39 4.21 -14.72
C LEU A 216 0.90 2.80 -14.38
N ASP A 217 1.32 2.27 -13.24
CA ASP A 217 0.80 1.02 -12.70
C ASP A 217 -0.49 1.28 -11.92
N THR A 218 -1.53 0.50 -12.18
CA THR A 218 -2.75 0.51 -11.39
C THR A 218 -2.51 -0.31 -10.13
N LEU A 219 -2.73 0.29 -8.98
CA LEU A 219 -2.69 -0.40 -7.69
C LEU A 219 -4.05 -1.07 -7.43
N PHE A 220 -5.03 -0.29 -7.09
CA PHE A 220 -6.38 -0.79 -6.78
C PHE A 220 -7.44 0.26 -7.14
N THR A 221 -8.70 -0.17 -7.10
CA THR A 221 -9.87 0.70 -7.22
C THR A 221 -10.55 0.78 -5.86
N LEU A 222 -10.83 1.97 -5.39
CA LEU A 222 -11.61 2.19 -4.19
C LEU A 222 -12.53 3.39 -4.39
N ARG A 223 -13.82 3.17 -4.15
CA ARG A 223 -14.81 4.23 -4.26
C ARG A 223 -14.60 5.27 -3.15
N PRO A 224 -14.56 6.58 -3.49
CA PRO A 224 -14.49 7.62 -2.47
C PRO A 224 -15.80 7.78 -1.70
N LYS A 225 -15.69 8.40 -0.53
CA LYS A 225 -16.80 8.89 0.27
C LYS A 225 -17.10 10.34 -0.09
N PHE A 226 -18.36 10.76 0.13
CA PHE A 226 -18.84 12.09 -0.27
C PHE A 226 -19.59 12.84 0.84
N GLU A 227 -19.73 12.25 2.02
CA GLU A 227 -20.43 12.89 3.14
C GLU A 227 -19.80 14.25 3.48
N GLY A 228 -20.64 15.28 3.63
CA GLY A 228 -20.19 16.65 3.89
C GLY A 228 -19.46 17.31 2.71
N THR A 229 -19.76 16.91 1.49
CA THR A 229 -19.23 17.51 0.26
C THR A 229 -20.35 18.04 -0.64
N PRO A 230 -20.07 18.96 -1.58
CA PRO A 230 -21.06 19.44 -2.54
C PRO A 230 -21.70 18.33 -3.38
N VAL A 231 -20.99 17.23 -3.58
CA VAL A 231 -21.54 16.07 -4.32
C VAL A 231 -22.67 15.41 -3.52
N ALA A 232 -22.55 15.31 -2.21
CA ALA A 232 -23.61 14.77 -1.36
C ALA A 232 -24.83 15.70 -1.24
N GLU A 233 -24.59 17.01 -1.31
CA GLU A 233 -25.64 18.03 -1.37
C GLU A 233 -26.39 17.99 -2.71
N PHE A 234 -25.65 17.80 -3.81
CA PHE A 234 -26.19 17.69 -5.16
C PHE A 234 -26.95 16.38 -5.40
N GLU A 235 -26.48 15.25 -4.83
CA GLU A 235 -27.07 13.92 -5.00
C GLU A 235 -27.23 13.20 -3.64
N SER A 236 -28.47 13.09 -3.22
CA SER A 236 -28.81 12.46 -1.93
C SER A 236 -28.57 10.94 -1.94
N ASN A 237 -28.79 10.28 -3.09
CA ASN A 237 -28.60 8.84 -3.21
C ASN A 237 -27.11 8.52 -3.36
N ASP A 238 -26.53 7.92 -2.33
CA ASP A 238 -25.12 7.57 -2.28
C ASP A 238 -24.65 6.75 -3.50
N ARG A 239 -25.46 5.80 -3.98
CA ARG A 239 -25.12 4.94 -5.15
C ARG A 239 -24.83 5.74 -6.41
N ASN A 240 -25.42 6.90 -6.56
CA ASN A 240 -25.30 7.75 -7.74
C ASN A 240 -24.15 8.75 -7.65
N ARG A 241 -23.57 8.99 -6.48
CA ARG A 241 -22.61 10.08 -6.23
C ARG A 241 -21.34 10.03 -7.09
N VAL A 242 -20.88 8.84 -7.50
CA VAL A 242 -19.77 8.72 -8.46
C VAL A 242 -20.15 9.31 -9.82
N SER A 243 -21.37 9.04 -10.31
CA SER A 243 -21.86 9.64 -11.54
C SER A 243 -22.22 11.11 -11.36
N ALA A 244 -22.76 11.48 -10.21
CA ALA A 244 -23.04 12.86 -9.83
C ALA A 244 -21.77 13.72 -9.80
N PHE A 245 -20.65 13.19 -9.33
CA PHE A 245 -19.35 13.85 -9.39
C PHE A 245 -18.95 14.18 -10.83
N ALA A 246 -19.08 13.23 -11.75
CA ALA A 246 -18.80 13.45 -13.17
C ALA A 246 -19.81 14.41 -13.81
N ARG A 247 -21.08 14.43 -13.35
CA ARG A 247 -22.08 15.38 -13.82
C ARG A 247 -21.81 16.80 -13.36
N LEU A 248 -21.41 16.98 -12.11
CA LEU A 248 -21.18 18.27 -11.48
C LEU A 248 -19.87 18.93 -11.97
N TYR A 249 -18.82 18.14 -12.17
CA TYR A 249 -17.48 18.64 -12.46
C TYR A 249 -16.95 18.26 -13.85
N GLY A 250 -17.71 17.49 -14.61
CA GLY A 250 -17.30 17.05 -15.93
C GLY A 250 -17.43 18.16 -16.99
N TYR A 251 -16.87 17.88 -18.13
CA TYR A 251 -16.93 18.71 -19.34
C TYR A 251 -17.75 17.99 -20.41
N GLU A 252 -18.25 18.74 -21.40
CA GLU A 252 -18.99 18.19 -22.50
C GLU A 252 -18.18 17.13 -23.26
N SER A 253 -18.80 16.00 -23.53
CA SER A 253 -18.10 14.88 -24.14
C SER A 253 -18.14 14.94 -25.66
N ASP A 254 -16.99 15.10 -26.30
CA ASP A 254 -16.88 15.01 -27.76
C ASP A 254 -17.21 13.61 -28.29
N LYS A 255 -16.95 12.56 -27.48
CA LYS A 255 -17.17 11.14 -27.86
C LYS A 255 -18.59 10.64 -27.57
N HIS A 256 -19.28 11.28 -26.65
CA HIS A 256 -20.62 10.91 -26.21
C HIS A 256 -21.52 12.15 -26.18
N PRO A 257 -22.06 12.60 -27.34
CA PRO A 257 -22.89 13.79 -27.42
C PRO A 257 -24.04 13.77 -26.41
N GLY A 258 -24.28 14.91 -25.75
CA GLY A 258 -25.29 15.02 -24.70
C GLY A 258 -24.86 14.51 -23.30
N MET A 259 -23.63 14.06 -23.15
CA MET A 259 -23.09 13.59 -21.87
C MET A 259 -21.95 14.48 -21.36
N ASN A 260 -21.74 14.47 -20.06
CA ASN A 260 -20.55 15.00 -19.40
C ASN A 260 -19.53 13.90 -19.21
N SER A 261 -18.31 14.15 -19.62
CA SER A 261 -17.15 13.30 -19.38
C SER A 261 -16.27 13.86 -18.28
N LEU A 262 -15.66 12.98 -17.50
CA LEU A 262 -14.60 13.34 -16.57
C LEU A 262 -13.47 12.31 -16.66
N TYR A 263 -12.37 12.72 -17.28
CA TYR A 263 -11.14 11.94 -17.43
C TYR A 263 -10.00 12.78 -16.94
N ILE A 264 -9.66 12.65 -15.66
CA ILE A 264 -8.62 13.41 -14.99
C ILE A 264 -7.72 12.49 -14.19
N THR A 265 -6.45 12.89 -14.04
CA THR A 265 -5.52 12.37 -13.04
C THR A 265 -5.35 13.43 -11.98
N SER A 266 -5.59 13.11 -10.73
CA SER A 266 -5.35 13.99 -9.58
C SER A 266 -4.02 13.60 -8.94
N GLY A 267 -3.04 14.49 -8.98
CA GLY A 267 -1.79 14.41 -8.24
C GLY A 267 -1.82 15.28 -6.98
N SER A 268 -0.67 15.57 -6.36
CA SER A 268 -0.60 16.49 -5.23
C SER A 268 -0.90 17.93 -5.64
N GLU A 269 -1.14 18.82 -4.68
CA GLU A 269 -1.39 20.25 -4.95
C GLU A 269 -0.27 20.91 -5.76
N MET A 270 0.98 20.56 -5.47
CA MET A 270 2.15 21.07 -6.21
C MET A 270 2.29 20.48 -7.62
N SER A 271 1.60 19.37 -7.92
CA SER A 271 1.62 18.68 -9.21
C SER A 271 0.25 18.06 -9.51
N PRO A 272 -0.79 18.85 -9.72
CA PRO A 272 -2.19 18.36 -9.78
C PRO A 272 -2.47 17.46 -10.99
N GLN A 273 -1.75 17.61 -12.09
CA GLN A 273 -1.80 16.79 -13.32
C GLN A 273 -3.12 16.87 -14.10
N ASN A 274 -3.93 17.91 -13.86
CA ASN A 274 -5.15 18.20 -14.62
C ASN A 274 -5.41 19.71 -14.68
N ASN A 275 -6.26 20.12 -15.61
CA ASN A 275 -6.66 21.52 -15.81
C ASN A 275 -7.95 21.91 -15.07
N GLN A 276 -8.62 20.96 -14.43
CA GLN A 276 -9.88 21.16 -13.71
C GLN A 276 -9.66 21.58 -12.25
N LYS A 277 -8.41 21.87 -11.86
CA LYS A 277 -7.99 22.34 -10.53
C LYS A 277 -8.22 21.35 -9.39
N PHE A 278 -8.28 20.05 -9.70
CA PHE A 278 -8.32 18.99 -8.68
C PHE A 278 -6.93 18.60 -8.23
N TYR A 279 -6.80 18.28 -6.96
CA TYR A 279 -5.58 17.74 -6.39
C TYR A 279 -5.90 16.81 -5.21
N LEU A 280 -4.93 16.00 -4.83
CA LEU A 280 -4.97 15.17 -3.64
C LEU A 280 -4.32 15.91 -2.49
N ASP A 281 -5.01 15.94 -1.36
CA ASP A 281 -4.52 16.46 -0.09
C ASP A 281 -4.56 15.36 0.97
N VAL A 282 -3.54 15.34 1.84
CA VAL A 282 -3.43 14.37 2.94
C VAL A 282 -3.69 15.09 4.25
N ASN A 283 -4.88 14.85 4.81
CA ASN A 283 -5.27 15.40 6.10
C ASN A 283 -4.91 14.38 7.20
N GLU A 284 -3.77 14.58 7.86
CA GLU A 284 -3.29 13.71 8.92
C GLU A 284 -4.14 13.77 10.19
N ASN A 285 -4.76 14.92 10.48
CA ASN A 285 -5.60 15.10 11.67
C ASN A 285 -6.87 14.26 11.58
N ASP A 286 -7.53 14.30 10.43
CA ASP A 286 -8.77 13.54 10.18
C ASP A 286 -8.48 12.12 9.64
N ARG A 287 -7.19 11.79 9.40
CA ARG A 287 -6.73 10.52 8.82
C ARG A 287 -7.45 10.22 7.50
N THR A 288 -7.46 11.21 6.58
CA THR A 288 -8.09 11.10 5.28
C THR A 288 -7.14 11.49 4.15
N VAL A 289 -7.35 10.91 2.98
CA VAL A 289 -6.87 11.46 1.71
C VAL A 289 -8.08 12.07 1.02
N GLU A 290 -7.97 13.32 0.62
CA GLU A 290 -9.05 14.12 0.07
C GLU A 290 -8.79 14.45 -1.40
N ILE A 291 -9.81 14.40 -2.25
CA ILE A 291 -9.80 15.17 -3.50
C ILE A 291 -10.32 16.55 -3.14
N ARG A 292 -9.51 17.54 -3.39
CA ARG A 292 -9.87 18.95 -3.23
C ARG A 292 -9.88 19.64 -4.59
N ARG A 293 -10.66 20.72 -4.70
CA ARG A 293 -10.73 21.54 -5.90
C ARG A 293 -10.57 23.01 -5.53
N HIS A 294 -9.70 23.70 -6.25
CA HIS A 294 -9.60 25.15 -6.14
C HIS A 294 -10.79 25.83 -6.83
N GLU A 295 -11.50 26.66 -6.06
CA GLU A 295 -12.57 27.53 -6.55
C GLU A 295 -12.27 28.96 -6.08
N ASN A 296 -11.89 29.82 -7.03
CA ASN A 296 -11.41 31.19 -6.74
C ASN A 296 -10.22 31.11 -5.75
N ASP A 297 -10.32 31.80 -4.60
CA ASP A 297 -9.27 31.85 -3.57
C ASP A 297 -9.47 30.80 -2.46
N THR A 298 -10.39 29.85 -2.66
CA THR A 298 -10.71 28.81 -1.67
C THR A 298 -10.44 27.42 -2.23
N SER A 299 -10.28 26.45 -1.34
CA SER A 299 -10.14 25.06 -1.68
C SER A 299 -11.21 24.25 -0.96
N GLN A 300 -11.97 23.45 -1.70
CA GLN A 300 -13.09 22.68 -1.18
C GLN A 300 -12.83 21.19 -1.32
N ARG A 301 -13.11 20.42 -0.25
CA ARG A 301 -13.14 18.96 -0.31
C ARG A 301 -14.35 18.50 -1.10
N VAL A 302 -14.12 17.66 -2.11
CA VAL A 302 -15.18 17.17 -3.02
C VAL A 302 -15.36 15.66 -2.97
N ALA A 303 -14.36 14.92 -2.48
CA ALA A 303 -14.42 13.50 -2.20
C ALA A 303 -13.29 13.13 -1.23
N TYR A 304 -13.36 11.98 -0.55
CA TYR A 304 -12.29 11.55 0.37
C TYR A 304 -12.31 10.04 0.62
N TRP A 305 -11.21 9.53 1.20
CA TRP A 305 -11.07 8.17 1.72
C TRP A 305 -10.49 8.25 3.13
N TYR A 306 -10.90 7.36 4.01
CA TYR A 306 -10.20 7.15 5.27
C TYR A 306 -8.92 6.35 5.04
N PHE A 307 -7.88 6.63 5.83
CA PHE A 307 -6.63 5.88 5.79
C PHE A 307 -6.84 4.39 5.98
N GLU A 308 -7.72 4.01 6.90
CA GLU A 308 -8.04 2.61 7.19
C GLU A 308 -8.61 1.86 5.99
N ASP A 309 -9.48 2.50 5.20
CA ASP A 309 -10.04 1.92 3.99
C ASP A 309 -8.97 1.75 2.91
N LEU A 310 -8.11 2.76 2.73
CA LEU A 310 -7.00 2.72 1.77
C LEU A 310 -5.95 1.66 2.13
N GLU A 311 -5.57 1.61 3.40
CA GLU A 311 -4.61 0.64 3.93
C GLU A 311 -5.12 -0.79 3.75
N LYS A 312 -6.36 -1.04 4.14
CA LYS A 312 -7.01 -2.34 3.98
C LYS A 312 -7.02 -2.79 2.52
N GLU A 313 -7.39 -1.91 1.60
CA GLU A 313 -7.47 -2.25 0.18
C GLU A 313 -6.08 -2.48 -0.43
N LEU A 314 -5.09 -1.66 -0.05
CA LEU A 314 -3.70 -1.83 -0.48
C LEU A 314 -3.15 -3.21 -0.06
N HIS A 315 -3.34 -3.60 1.19
CA HIS A 315 -2.86 -4.90 1.69
C HIS A 315 -3.66 -6.08 1.14
N LEU A 316 -4.97 -5.92 0.96
CA LEU A 316 -5.84 -6.97 0.41
C LEU A 316 -5.48 -7.29 -1.04
N LYS A 317 -5.19 -6.24 -1.84
CA LYS A 317 -4.88 -6.38 -3.27
C LYS A 317 -3.43 -6.75 -3.52
N HIS A 318 -2.51 -6.34 -2.67
CA HIS A 318 -1.07 -6.49 -2.89
C HIS A 318 -0.32 -7.18 -1.73
N PRO A 319 -0.76 -8.33 -1.21
CA PRO A 319 0.06 -9.07 -0.24
C PRO A 319 1.45 -9.38 -0.84
N ALA A 320 1.45 -9.86 -2.08
CA ALA A 320 2.56 -9.88 -3.02
C ALA A 320 2.05 -9.55 -4.42
N THR A 321 2.91 -9.03 -5.29
CA THR A 321 2.55 -8.76 -6.69
C THR A 321 3.64 -9.21 -7.62
N LEU A 322 3.24 -9.99 -8.62
CA LEU A 322 4.11 -10.38 -9.73
C LEU A 322 3.84 -9.48 -10.93
N TRP A 323 4.77 -8.58 -11.20
CA TRP A 323 4.73 -7.65 -12.33
C TRP A 323 5.42 -8.28 -13.52
N VAL A 324 4.65 -8.70 -14.52
CA VAL A 324 5.15 -9.39 -15.69
C VAL A 324 5.23 -8.44 -16.87
N LYS A 325 6.40 -8.27 -17.43
CA LYS A 325 6.63 -7.50 -18.64
C LYS A 325 6.24 -8.33 -19.86
N ALA A 326 5.44 -7.76 -20.74
CA ALA A 326 5.02 -8.38 -21.97
C ALA A 326 5.48 -7.57 -23.18
N GLU A 327 5.84 -8.27 -24.25
CA GLU A 327 5.99 -7.74 -25.60
C GLU A 327 4.74 -8.09 -26.40
N SER A 328 4.36 -7.26 -27.35
CA SER A 328 3.22 -7.53 -28.23
C SER A 328 3.59 -7.40 -29.69
N LYS A 329 2.99 -8.24 -30.52
CA LYS A 329 3.00 -8.12 -31.99
C LYS A 329 1.65 -8.45 -32.56
N MET A 330 1.41 -8.07 -33.81
CA MET A 330 0.23 -8.52 -34.56
C MET A 330 0.61 -9.73 -35.41
N ASN A 331 -0.26 -10.72 -35.44
CA ASN A 331 -0.22 -11.87 -36.33
C ASN A 331 -1.55 -11.91 -37.10
N GLY A 332 -1.57 -11.32 -38.30
CA GLY A 332 -2.83 -10.97 -38.95
C GLY A 332 -3.66 -10.01 -38.09
N ASP A 333 -4.92 -10.37 -37.83
CA ASP A 333 -5.85 -9.58 -37.02
C ASP A 333 -5.83 -9.93 -35.53
N ILE A 334 -4.94 -10.83 -35.09
CA ILE A 334 -4.83 -11.27 -33.70
C ILE A 334 -3.55 -10.72 -33.09
N ALA A 335 -3.67 -10.05 -31.95
CA ALA A 335 -2.53 -9.66 -31.14
C ALA A 335 -1.94 -10.90 -30.45
N GLU A 336 -0.63 -10.95 -30.35
CA GLU A 336 0.09 -11.98 -29.57
C GLU A 336 0.98 -11.31 -28.52
N PHE A 337 1.10 -11.96 -27.36
CA PHE A 337 1.91 -11.50 -26.23
C PHE A 337 2.99 -12.51 -25.87
N LYS A 338 4.21 -12.00 -25.60
CA LYS A 338 5.35 -12.77 -25.08
C LYS A 338 5.75 -12.17 -23.73
N TYR A 339 5.88 -13.01 -22.72
CA TYR A 339 6.27 -12.61 -21.36
C TYR A 339 7.78 -12.82 -21.21
N THR A 340 8.50 -11.78 -20.80
CA THR A 340 9.99 -11.78 -20.89
C THR A 340 10.69 -11.71 -19.54
N GLU A 341 10.11 -10.98 -18.60
CA GLU A 341 10.71 -10.68 -17.30
C GLU A 341 9.61 -10.51 -16.27
N ALA A 342 9.87 -10.86 -15.04
CA ALA A 342 8.97 -10.59 -13.93
C ALA A 342 9.70 -9.91 -12.77
N GLU A 343 8.99 -9.10 -12.02
CA GLU A 343 9.43 -8.52 -10.76
C GLU A 343 8.41 -8.88 -9.69
N LEU A 344 8.90 -9.46 -8.59
CA LEU A 344 8.09 -9.74 -7.42
C LEU A 344 8.27 -8.61 -6.41
N THR A 345 7.17 -8.03 -5.95
CA THR A 345 7.16 -7.10 -4.83
C THR A 345 6.31 -7.65 -3.69
N ARG A 346 6.68 -7.36 -2.43
CA ARG A 346 5.98 -7.86 -1.24
C ARG A 346 5.86 -6.77 -0.18
N SER A 347 4.95 -6.96 0.75
CA SER A 347 4.76 -6.13 1.95
C SER A 347 4.55 -4.66 1.61
N PRO A 348 3.39 -4.26 1.07
CA PRO A 348 3.10 -2.87 0.75
C PRO A 348 3.16 -2.02 2.01
N GLN A 349 3.76 -0.82 1.90
CA GLN A 349 4.02 0.09 3.00
C GLN A 349 3.03 1.25 2.96
N PHE A 350 2.02 1.22 3.83
CA PHE A 350 0.94 2.21 3.80
C PHE A 350 1.44 3.64 4.04
N MET A 351 2.33 3.85 5.00
CA MET A 351 2.86 5.20 5.26
C MET A 351 3.71 5.74 4.10
N THR A 352 4.39 4.84 3.39
CA THR A 352 5.06 5.20 2.13
C THR A 352 4.04 5.56 1.05
N PHE A 353 2.95 4.81 0.93
CA PHE A 353 1.84 5.15 0.01
C PHE A 353 1.33 6.57 0.27
N ILE A 354 1.07 6.95 1.52
CA ILE A 354 0.66 8.30 1.92
C ILE A 354 1.73 9.34 1.54
N SER A 355 3.00 9.06 1.79
CA SER A 355 4.11 9.95 1.44
C SER A 355 4.23 10.14 -0.08
N LEU A 356 4.05 9.08 -0.86
CA LEU A 356 4.07 9.13 -2.32
C LEU A 356 2.88 9.90 -2.91
N ILE A 357 1.72 9.94 -2.23
CA ILE A 357 0.59 10.82 -2.59
C ILE A 357 1.01 12.28 -2.42
N LYS A 358 1.58 12.66 -1.28
CA LYS A 358 2.07 14.03 -1.03
C LYS A 358 3.10 14.49 -2.07
N LEU A 359 3.92 13.57 -2.57
CA LEU A 359 4.92 13.83 -3.60
C LEU A 359 4.36 13.81 -5.04
N GLY A 360 3.08 13.52 -5.24
CA GLY A 360 2.47 13.39 -6.57
C GLY A 360 3.01 12.20 -7.39
N VAL A 361 3.58 11.21 -6.72
CA VAL A 361 4.06 9.95 -7.31
C VAL A 361 2.93 8.93 -7.39
N VAL A 362 2.14 8.83 -6.34
CA VAL A 362 0.85 8.14 -6.34
C VAL A 362 -0.24 9.15 -6.68
N THR A 363 -1.12 8.77 -7.58
CA THR A 363 -2.19 9.60 -8.15
C THR A 363 -3.51 8.85 -8.17
N TYR A 364 -4.60 9.58 -8.33
CA TYR A 364 -5.93 8.98 -8.52
C TYR A 364 -6.51 9.39 -9.87
N ASP A 365 -6.93 8.40 -10.64
CA ASP A 365 -7.59 8.62 -11.93
C ASP A 365 -9.11 8.56 -11.77
N TRP A 366 -9.77 9.60 -12.24
CA TRP A 366 -11.22 9.59 -12.44
C TRP A 366 -11.51 9.36 -13.91
N ARG A 367 -12.35 8.37 -14.24
CA ARG A 367 -12.61 7.95 -15.62
C ARG A 367 -14.05 7.55 -15.83
N GLY A 368 -14.82 8.41 -16.46
CA GLY A 368 -16.19 8.08 -16.77
C GLY A 368 -16.92 9.18 -17.53
N TYR A 369 -18.13 8.88 -17.91
CA TYR A 369 -19.06 9.83 -18.48
C TYR A 369 -20.49 9.53 -18.00
N THR A 370 -21.35 10.54 -17.96
CA THR A 370 -22.72 10.42 -17.50
C THR A 370 -23.64 11.42 -18.21
N SER A 371 -24.94 11.13 -18.25
CA SER A 371 -25.95 12.07 -18.73
C SER A 371 -25.92 13.41 -17.98
N LYS A 372 -26.15 14.52 -18.68
CA LYS A 372 -26.17 15.87 -18.11
C LYS A 372 -27.33 16.04 -17.11
N GLU A 373 -28.47 15.45 -17.39
CA GLU A 373 -29.71 15.58 -16.62
C GLU A 373 -30.45 14.24 -16.50
N GLY A 374 -31.46 14.19 -15.69
CA GLY A 374 -32.34 13.03 -15.53
C GLY A 374 -31.65 11.83 -14.91
N LYS A 375 -32.05 10.62 -15.32
CA LYS A 375 -31.45 9.37 -14.85
C LYS A 375 -29.97 9.34 -15.19
N TYR A 376 -29.13 8.82 -14.29
CA TYR A 376 -27.70 8.62 -14.56
C TYR A 376 -27.51 7.48 -15.56
N GLU A 377 -27.18 7.87 -16.78
CA GLU A 377 -26.79 6.98 -17.87
C GLU A 377 -25.34 7.25 -18.23
N GLY A 378 -24.61 6.23 -18.66
CA GLY A 378 -23.21 6.39 -19.00
C GLY A 378 -22.35 5.23 -18.49
N LYS A 379 -21.06 5.46 -18.30
CA LYS A 379 -20.11 4.42 -17.89
C LYS A 379 -19.03 4.99 -16.97
N ASN A 380 -18.82 4.31 -15.84
CA ASN A 380 -17.62 4.45 -15.05
C ASN A 380 -16.62 3.37 -15.50
N HIS A 381 -15.42 3.79 -15.91
CA HIS A 381 -14.38 2.89 -16.41
C HIS A 381 -13.45 2.35 -15.30
N GLY A 382 -13.83 2.52 -14.03
CA GLY A 382 -13.02 2.13 -12.88
C GLY A 382 -12.02 3.24 -12.51
N ASN A 383 -12.38 4.01 -11.50
CA ASN A 383 -11.51 5.01 -10.93
C ASN A 383 -10.43 4.31 -10.10
N ALA A 384 -9.17 4.71 -10.23
CA ALA A 384 -8.08 3.90 -9.73
C ALA A 384 -6.94 4.71 -9.11
N TRP A 385 -6.38 4.18 -8.03
CA TRP A 385 -5.09 4.57 -7.51
C TRP A 385 -3.98 4.04 -8.39
N ARG A 386 -3.00 4.90 -8.70
CA ARG A 386 -1.90 4.58 -9.60
C ARG A 386 -0.56 5.03 -9.06
N VAL A 387 0.50 4.32 -9.44
CA VAL A 387 1.87 4.68 -9.11
C VAL A 387 2.71 4.83 -10.38
N LYS A 388 3.65 5.77 -10.38
CA LYS A 388 4.64 5.90 -11.46
C LYS A 388 5.58 4.68 -11.43
N ASN A 389 5.70 3.98 -12.54
CA ASN A 389 6.47 2.73 -12.66
C ASN A 389 7.87 2.80 -12.03
N LYS A 390 8.62 3.88 -12.27
CA LYS A 390 9.98 4.08 -11.73
C LYS A 390 10.06 4.20 -10.21
N HIS A 391 8.93 4.41 -9.52
CA HIS A 391 8.85 4.57 -8.07
C HIS A 391 8.06 3.44 -7.39
N ARG A 392 7.58 2.48 -8.18
CA ARG A 392 6.75 1.38 -7.67
C ARG A 392 7.43 0.63 -6.53
N ASN A 393 8.72 0.32 -6.69
CA ASN A 393 9.46 -0.46 -5.70
C ASN A 393 9.57 0.22 -4.33
N GLN A 394 9.51 1.55 -4.30
CA GLN A 394 9.50 2.30 -3.03
C GLN A 394 8.25 2.00 -2.17
N LEU A 395 7.16 1.58 -2.82
CA LEU A 395 5.89 1.27 -2.13
C LEU A 395 5.93 -0.06 -1.37
N PHE A 396 6.90 -0.92 -1.65
CA PHE A 396 6.95 -2.28 -1.11
C PHE A 396 8.19 -2.50 -0.23
N GLY A 397 8.06 -3.36 0.78
CA GLY A 397 9.13 -3.69 1.70
C GLY A 397 10.22 -4.54 1.07
N SER A 398 9.93 -5.24 -0.03
CA SER A 398 10.94 -5.96 -0.82
C SER A 398 10.58 -6.01 -2.30
N SER A 399 11.63 -6.11 -3.13
CA SER A 399 11.51 -6.26 -4.59
C SER A 399 12.60 -7.23 -5.08
N GLU A 400 12.21 -8.16 -5.93
CA GLU A 400 13.10 -9.18 -6.50
C GLU A 400 12.80 -9.36 -7.99
N VAL A 401 13.83 -9.32 -8.84
CA VAL A 401 13.69 -9.62 -10.27
C VAL A 401 13.75 -11.14 -10.49
N ILE A 402 12.81 -11.66 -11.26
CA ILE A 402 12.69 -13.07 -11.60
C ILE A 402 12.90 -13.21 -13.11
N GLU A 403 13.98 -13.87 -13.49
CA GLU A 403 14.22 -14.25 -14.88
C GLU A 403 13.23 -15.33 -15.31
N LEU A 404 12.50 -15.08 -16.41
CA LEU A 404 11.52 -16.00 -16.96
C LEU A 404 12.07 -16.88 -18.08
N ILE A 405 13.09 -16.40 -18.77
CA ILE A 405 13.70 -17.08 -19.94
C ILE A 405 15.21 -17.21 -19.71
#